data_282692ade75b087bfd7cff55e5c81ef9
#
_entry.id   282692ade75b087bfd7cff55e5c81ef9
#
_cell.length_a   1.000
_cell.length_b   1.000
_cell.length_c   1.000
_cell.angle_alpha   90.00
_cell.angle_beta   90.00
_cell.angle_gamma   90.00
#
_symmetry.space_group_name_H-M   'P 1'
#
loop_
_entity.id
_entity.type
_entity.pdbx_description
1 polymer ?
#
loop_
_entity_poly.entity_id
_entity_poly.type
_entity_poly.pdbx_seq_one_letter_code
_entity_poly.pdbx_strand_id
1 'polypeptide(L)'
;MGKILHFQQLDVWQEAHQLVLMVYDATKKFPDDEKYGLVSQMRRAAVSIPANIAEGFKRRGIRDKIRFYNISEGSLEEVKYFLSCLKI
;
A
#
# COMPACT_ATOMS: atom_id res chain seq x y z
N MET A 1 -8.37 -10.75 -26.40
CA MET A 1 -7.91 -9.95 -25.25
C MET A 1 -8.88 -10.04 -24.12
N GLY A 2 -8.42 -10.39 -22.97
CA GLY A 2 -9.29 -10.53 -21.81
C GLY A 2 -9.61 -9.18 -21.19
N LYS A 3 -10.79 -9.05 -20.67
CA LYS A 3 -11.16 -7.93 -19.81
C LYS A 3 -10.54 -8.12 -18.44
N ILE A 4 -10.20 -7.00 -17.79
CA ILE A 4 -9.80 -7.04 -16.39
C ILE A 4 -11.08 -7.10 -15.56
N LEU A 5 -11.31 -8.24 -14.91
CA LEU A 5 -12.52 -8.48 -14.11
C LEU A 5 -12.26 -8.36 -12.61
N HIS A 6 -11.01 -8.52 -12.19
CA HIS A 6 -10.63 -8.52 -10.78
C HIS A 6 -9.43 -7.62 -10.57
N PHE A 7 -9.39 -6.91 -9.43
CA PHE A 7 -8.28 -5.99 -9.15
C PHE A 7 -6.93 -6.70 -9.11
N GLN A 8 -6.92 -7.99 -8.76
CA GLN A 8 -5.68 -8.77 -8.70
C GLN A 8 -5.01 -8.89 -10.07
N GLN A 9 -5.74 -8.63 -11.14
CA GLN A 9 -5.18 -8.68 -12.50
C GLN A 9 -4.46 -7.38 -12.88
N LEU A 10 -4.65 -6.31 -12.10
CA LEU A 10 -3.98 -5.03 -12.37
C LEU A 10 -2.50 -5.12 -12.01
N ASP A 11 -1.64 -4.71 -12.94
CA ASP A 11 -0.20 -4.68 -12.69
C ASP A 11 0.14 -3.79 -11.49
N VAL A 12 -0.49 -2.63 -11.39
CA VAL A 12 -0.23 -1.70 -10.30
C VAL A 12 -0.62 -2.31 -8.96
N TRP A 13 -1.68 -3.11 -8.92
CA TRP A 13 -2.07 -3.79 -7.68
C TRP A 13 -1.03 -4.83 -7.29
N GLN A 14 -0.57 -5.61 -8.26
CA GLN A 14 0.42 -6.66 -8.01
C GLN A 14 1.72 -6.05 -7.48
N GLU A 15 2.17 -4.95 -8.04
CA GLU A 15 3.36 -4.26 -7.55
C GLU A 15 3.16 -3.70 -6.15
N ALA A 16 2.00 -3.12 -5.87
CA ALA A 16 1.68 -2.61 -4.55
C ALA A 16 1.65 -3.74 -3.52
N HIS A 17 1.10 -4.89 -3.89
CA HIS A 17 1.08 -6.05 -3.01
C HIS A 17 2.49 -6.56 -2.72
N GLN A 18 3.36 -6.59 -3.73
CA GLN A 18 4.75 -6.96 -3.51
C GLN A 18 5.44 -6.02 -2.53
N LEU A 19 5.16 -4.72 -2.62
CA LEU A 19 5.71 -3.76 -1.66
C LEU A 19 5.26 -4.08 -0.24
N VAL A 20 3.99 -4.45 -0.05
CA VAL A 20 3.47 -4.86 1.27
C VAL A 20 4.29 -6.01 1.83
N LEU A 21 4.52 -7.04 1.00
CA LEU A 21 5.26 -8.22 1.43
C LEU A 21 6.71 -7.85 1.79
N MET A 22 7.32 -6.97 1.02
CA MET A 22 8.67 -6.50 1.29
C MET A 22 8.76 -5.72 2.60
N VAL A 23 7.77 -4.86 2.87
CA VAL A 23 7.72 -4.09 4.11
C VAL A 23 7.58 -5.03 5.31
N TYR A 24 6.69 -6.01 5.22
CA TYR A 24 6.52 -6.97 6.30
C TYR A 24 7.80 -7.77 6.55
N ASP A 25 8.45 -8.21 5.49
CA ASP A 25 9.68 -8.98 5.63
C ASP A 25 10.80 -8.15 6.25
N ALA A 26 10.99 -6.93 5.75
CA ALA A 26 12.05 -6.04 6.24
C ALA A 26 11.84 -5.64 7.70
N THR A 27 10.58 -5.50 8.14
CA THR A 27 10.29 -5.03 9.48
C THR A 27 10.22 -6.13 10.54
N LYS A 28 10.27 -7.39 10.14
CA LYS A 28 10.27 -8.51 11.10
C LYS A 28 11.44 -8.44 12.09
N LYS A 29 12.55 -7.91 11.65
CA LYS A 29 13.78 -7.91 12.42
C LYS A 29 13.93 -6.72 13.37
N PHE A 30 12.97 -5.82 13.36
CA PHE A 30 13.04 -4.62 14.19
C PHE A 30 12.71 -4.97 15.64
N PRO A 31 13.31 -4.23 16.60
CA PRO A 31 13.03 -4.45 18.02
C PRO A 31 11.56 -4.27 18.37
N ASP A 32 11.12 -4.90 19.46
CA ASP A 32 9.72 -4.87 19.87
C ASP A 32 9.21 -3.46 20.14
N ASP A 33 10.05 -2.57 20.64
CA ASP A 33 9.62 -1.20 20.91
C ASP A 33 9.30 -0.43 19.62
N GLU A 34 9.86 -0.83 18.49
CA GLU A 34 9.50 -0.24 17.20
C GLU A 34 8.24 -0.84 16.59
N LYS A 35 7.90 -2.09 16.97
CA LYS A 35 6.74 -2.78 16.42
C LYS A 35 5.43 -2.08 16.72
N TYR A 36 5.31 -1.45 17.88
CA TYR A 36 4.09 -0.76 18.28
C TYR A 36 4.10 0.72 17.91
N GLY A 37 5.18 1.20 17.31
CA GLY A 37 5.32 2.56 16.85
C GLY A 37 5.40 2.63 15.32
N LEU A 38 6.57 2.98 14.81
CA LEU A 38 6.77 3.21 13.38
C LEU A 38 6.49 1.99 12.52
N VAL A 39 6.87 0.78 12.98
CA VAL A 39 6.65 -0.43 12.20
C VAL A 39 5.16 -0.65 11.97
N SER A 40 4.36 -0.52 13.02
CA SER A 40 2.91 -0.70 12.92
C SER A 40 2.30 0.31 11.93
N GLN A 41 2.71 1.58 12.04
CA GLN A 41 2.20 2.62 11.16
C GLN A 41 2.64 2.40 9.70
N MET A 42 3.89 2.00 9.50
CA MET A 42 4.38 1.74 8.15
C MET A 42 3.65 0.56 7.50
N ARG A 43 3.39 -0.50 8.26
CA ARG A 43 2.64 -1.64 7.74
C ARG A 43 1.21 -1.24 7.35
N ARG A 44 0.57 -0.42 8.16
CA ARG A 44 -0.77 0.09 7.84
C ARG A 44 -0.76 0.92 6.56
N ALA A 45 0.23 1.81 6.44
CA ALA A 45 0.36 2.62 5.24
C ALA A 45 0.59 1.75 4.01
N ALA A 46 1.47 0.75 4.12
CA ALA A 46 1.76 -0.14 3.00
C ALA A 46 0.52 -0.90 2.54
N VAL A 47 -0.24 -1.48 3.49
CA VAL A 47 -1.47 -2.23 3.15
C VAL A 47 -2.52 -1.31 2.53
N SER A 48 -2.55 -0.05 2.94
CA SER A 48 -3.49 0.93 2.39
C SER A 48 -3.29 1.15 0.89
N ILE A 49 -2.08 0.93 0.36
CA ILE A 49 -1.82 1.15 -1.06
C ILE A 49 -2.64 0.19 -1.93
N PRO A 50 -2.46 -1.13 -1.83
CA PRO A 50 -3.26 -2.04 -2.65
C PRO A 50 -4.74 -2.05 -2.25
N ALA A 51 -5.06 -1.79 -0.99
CA ALA A 51 -6.45 -1.76 -0.55
C ALA A 51 -7.22 -0.64 -1.27
N ASN A 52 -6.63 0.54 -1.41
CA ASN A 52 -7.29 1.65 -2.08
C ASN A 52 -7.28 1.51 -3.61
N ILE A 53 -6.30 0.81 -4.17
CA ILE A 53 -6.34 0.46 -5.58
C ILE A 53 -7.54 -0.46 -5.85
N ALA A 54 -7.74 -1.46 -4.99
CA ALA A 54 -8.86 -2.37 -5.12
C ALA A 54 -10.20 -1.64 -4.99
N GLU A 55 -10.31 -0.73 -4.01
CA GLU A 55 -11.51 0.07 -3.82
C GLU A 55 -11.80 0.94 -5.04
N GLY A 56 -10.77 1.62 -5.56
CA GLY A 56 -10.92 2.46 -6.74
C GLY A 56 -11.33 1.66 -7.97
N PHE A 57 -10.78 0.46 -8.11
CA PHE A 57 -11.15 -0.41 -9.22
C PHE A 57 -12.65 -0.74 -9.21
N LYS A 58 -13.21 -0.93 -8.03
CA LYS A 58 -14.61 -1.29 -7.85
C LYS A 58 -15.57 -0.12 -8.11
N ARG A 59 -15.12 1.11 -7.97
CA ARG A 59 -15.98 2.29 -8.13
C ARG A 59 -16.37 2.47 -9.59
N ARG A 60 -17.58 2.99 -9.81
CA ARG A 60 -18.09 3.23 -11.16
C ARG A 60 -17.79 4.64 -11.65
N GLY A 61 -17.87 5.63 -10.76
CA GLY A 61 -17.64 7.02 -11.12
C GLY A 61 -16.17 7.36 -11.16
N ILE A 62 -15.78 8.18 -12.13
CA ILE A 62 -14.38 8.55 -12.30
C ILE A 62 -13.85 9.35 -11.11
N ARG A 63 -14.68 10.20 -10.51
CA ARG A 63 -14.28 10.99 -9.35
C ARG A 63 -13.95 10.11 -8.17
N ASP A 64 -14.78 9.09 -7.93
CA ASP A 64 -14.51 8.15 -6.84
C ASP A 64 -13.26 7.34 -7.10
N LYS A 65 -13.05 6.90 -8.34
CA LYS A 65 -11.82 6.18 -8.70
C LYS A 65 -10.60 7.03 -8.39
N ILE A 66 -10.62 8.28 -8.82
CA ILE A 66 -9.48 9.19 -8.60
C ILE A 66 -9.25 9.40 -7.11
N ARG A 67 -10.32 9.55 -6.35
CA ARG A 67 -10.20 9.73 -4.89
C ARG A 67 -9.45 8.58 -4.23
N PHE A 68 -9.84 7.35 -4.54
CA PHE A 68 -9.17 6.18 -3.95
C PHE A 68 -7.74 6.02 -4.43
N TYR A 69 -7.48 6.32 -5.70
CA TYR A 69 -6.11 6.26 -6.21
C TYR A 69 -5.23 7.34 -5.58
N ASN A 70 -5.79 8.51 -5.31
CA ASN A 70 -5.05 9.56 -4.59
C ASN A 70 -4.72 9.17 -3.17
N ILE A 71 -5.64 8.47 -2.48
CA ILE A 71 -5.37 7.95 -1.14
C ILE A 71 -4.22 6.94 -1.21
N SER A 72 -4.23 6.07 -2.21
CA SER A 72 -3.16 5.10 -2.41
C SER A 72 -1.81 5.78 -2.60
N GLU A 73 -1.76 6.84 -3.42
CA GLU A 73 -0.54 7.62 -3.62
C GLU A 73 -0.04 8.25 -2.32
N GLY A 74 -0.95 8.81 -1.54
CA GLY A 74 -0.59 9.40 -0.25
C GLY A 74 -0.03 8.36 0.70
N SER A 75 -0.61 7.17 0.69
CA SER A 75 -0.10 6.06 1.52
C SER A 75 1.31 5.65 1.10
N LEU A 76 1.60 5.67 -0.19
CA LEU A 76 2.95 5.39 -0.67
C LEU A 76 3.96 6.42 -0.15
N GLU A 77 3.59 7.70 -0.18
CA GLU A 77 4.45 8.74 0.36
C GLU A 77 4.68 8.56 1.86
N GLU A 78 3.66 8.12 2.60
CA GLU A 78 3.82 7.80 4.01
C GLU A 78 4.82 6.66 4.22
N VAL A 79 4.75 5.60 3.42
CA VAL A 79 5.72 4.50 3.51
C VAL A 79 7.13 5.01 3.29
N LYS A 80 7.32 5.86 2.29
CA LYS A 80 8.63 6.45 2.00
C LYS A 80 9.14 7.28 3.19
N TYR A 81 8.26 8.03 3.81
CA TYR A 81 8.62 8.81 4.99
C TYR A 81 9.04 7.90 6.16
N PHE A 82 8.25 6.86 6.42
CA PHE A 82 8.58 5.93 7.51
C PHE A 82 9.91 5.21 7.27
N LEU A 83 10.20 4.85 6.03
CA LEU A 83 11.49 4.27 5.70
C LEU A 83 12.63 5.23 6.04
N SER A 84 12.43 6.52 5.76
CA SER A 84 13.42 7.54 6.10
C SER A 84 13.62 7.63 7.61
N CYS A 85 12.55 7.56 8.39
CA CYS A 85 12.63 7.59 9.85
C CYS A 85 13.41 6.41 10.41
N LEU A 86 13.24 5.24 9.82
CA LEU A 86 13.90 4.01 10.29
C LEU A 86 15.33 3.86 9.77
N LYS A 87 15.74 4.73 8.86
CA LYS A 87 17.08 4.72 8.26
C LYS A 87 17.42 3.39 7.60
N ILE A 88 16.44 2.85 6.92
CA ILE A 88 16.62 1.62 6.15
C ILE A 88 17.23 1.95 4.78
#